data_26384f9d3951a57fbdb786560c33b3b5
#
_entry.id   26384f9d3951a57fbdb786560c33b3b5
#
_cell.length_a   1.000
_cell.length_b   1.000
_cell.length_c   1.000
_cell.angle_alpha   90.00
_cell.angle_beta   90.00
_cell.angle_gamma   90.00
#
_symmetry.space_group_name_H-M   'P 1'
#
loop_
_entity.id
_entity.type
_entity.pdbx_description
1 polymer ?
#
loop_
_entity_poly.entity_id
_entity_poly.type
_entity_poly.pdbx_seq_one_letter_code
_entity_poly.pdbx_strand_id
1 'polypeptide(L)'
;MQNPLGSFGAVFAILSAAFSSLVSAAGMVATLTPSLQAPVTVGTSVNWTVSVSGAADGAIWYRFRARHVGQAYQMIRDFSPQNTLEWTAADHEGWFEIEVSAKNTTTSERAQTTSLYEITSRISGNQPAINPTSHPLVFLYSAPPCGSGSRMQVEFTAPEGTRTRTPFKTCDPRFSVNFYLMGLYPDSNYTVHHIIDTGMSGTSLVPSADLNFRTGSLSATLFTQTVVKAPAQKISNQVLLGSALGIPVATDLKGGVIWYGPSNVTYITRPEPGGTFWAVSVGSPDDPSSQAIRKFDATGRTVLETNAARVNEQLAAQGRRNITAFHHEVRTLPGGRIAALADVEQILTDVQGPGPIDVIGDMVIVFDSQLNVVWTWDTFDWLDVTRKAVLGETCARVAGCSPYHLAADANDWTHGNSLSQTAEGNFLYSSRHQDWLIKINYDNGAGDGHVIWRLGKDGDFDFASSDSYPWFSHQHDANFEASDPTRLILFDDGNTRAATLGRSNSRGQVLQLDETNRIATPVLNADLGVYSFALGSAQKLRDGNYSFDAGGVLGPGGPSAFSMEVNGSGDVLSEIRANVMLYRSFRMTNLYTPN
;
A
#
# COMPACT_ATOMS: atom_id res chain seq x y z
N MET A 1 -102.34 -34.87 -25.49
CA MET A 1 -102.27 -36.10 -24.66
C MET A 1 -100.85 -36.63 -24.61
N GLN A 2 -100.32 -36.73 -23.44
CA GLN A 2 -99.23 -37.58 -22.96
C GLN A 2 -97.86 -37.44 -23.57
N ASN A 3 -96.98 -36.98 -22.70
CA ASN A 3 -95.51 -37.28 -22.68
C ASN A 3 -95.22 -38.81 -22.63
N PRO A 4 -94.04 -39.22 -23.03
CA PRO A 4 -93.06 -39.47 -21.99
C PRO A 4 -91.61 -39.10 -22.31
N LEU A 5 -90.92 -38.79 -21.24
CA LEU A 5 -89.55 -38.68 -20.88
C LEU A 5 -88.55 -39.65 -21.63
N GLY A 6 -87.45 -39.06 -22.09
CA GLY A 6 -86.22 -39.78 -22.49
C GLY A 6 -85.02 -39.07 -21.84
N SER A 7 -84.35 -39.80 -20.98
CA SER A 7 -83.17 -39.38 -20.23
C SER A 7 -81.92 -39.25 -21.11
N PHE A 8 -81.27 -38.05 -21.08
CA PHE A 8 -79.94 -37.85 -21.63
C PHE A 8 -78.94 -37.90 -20.49
N GLY A 9 -78.09 -38.91 -20.50
CA GLY A 9 -76.92 -39.00 -19.66
C GLY A 9 -75.82 -38.03 -20.10
N ALA A 10 -75.49 -37.08 -19.28
CA ALA A 10 -74.33 -36.19 -19.51
C ALA A 10 -73.05 -36.85 -18.99
N VAL A 11 -72.13 -37.14 -19.95
CA VAL A 11 -70.75 -37.55 -19.65
C VAL A 11 -69.94 -36.28 -19.31
N PHE A 12 -69.57 -36.10 -18.03
CA PHE A 12 -68.62 -35.10 -17.63
C PHE A 12 -67.20 -35.58 -17.95
N ALA A 13 -66.54 -35.01 -18.97
CA ALA A 13 -65.12 -35.11 -19.21
C ALA A 13 -64.39 -34.13 -18.28
N ILE A 14 -63.67 -34.64 -17.26
CA ILE A 14 -62.79 -33.85 -16.39
C ILE A 14 -61.51 -33.59 -17.20
N LEU A 15 -61.35 -32.35 -17.72
CA LEU A 15 -60.08 -31.85 -18.21
C LEU A 15 -59.22 -31.49 -16.97
N SER A 16 -58.24 -32.33 -16.67
CA SER A 16 -57.15 -32.00 -15.74
C SER A 16 -56.24 -30.97 -16.41
N ALA A 17 -56.43 -29.68 -16.15
CA ALA A 17 -55.46 -28.65 -16.50
C ALA A 17 -54.24 -28.78 -15.57
N ALA A 18 -53.17 -29.32 -16.08
CA ALA A 18 -51.86 -29.25 -15.41
C ALA A 18 -51.40 -27.79 -15.43
N PHE A 19 -51.59 -27.09 -14.32
CA PHE A 19 -50.90 -25.84 -14.07
C PHE A 19 -49.42 -26.14 -13.84
N SER A 20 -48.61 -26.03 -14.89
CA SER A 20 -47.19 -25.86 -14.78
C SER A 20 -46.97 -24.52 -14.11
N SER A 21 -46.71 -24.51 -12.80
CA SER A 21 -46.18 -23.35 -12.11
C SER A 21 -44.82 -23.04 -12.76
N LEU A 22 -44.79 -22.04 -13.62
CA LEU A 22 -43.56 -21.37 -13.99
C LEU A 22 -43.02 -20.77 -12.67
N VAL A 23 -42.10 -21.53 -12.03
CA VAL A 23 -41.23 -20.95 -11.01
C VAL A 23 -40.36 -19.95 -11.78
N SER A 24 -40.76 -18.70 -11.75
CA SER A 24 -39.86 -17.60 -12.11
C SER A 24 -38.65 -17.78 -11.23
N ALA A 25 -37.50 -18.15 -11.80
CA ALA A 25 -36.26 -18.15 -11.05
C ALA A 25 -36.11 -16.73 -10.51
N ALA A 26 -36.26 -16.58 -9.20
CA ALA A 26 -35.98 -15.30 -8.54
C ALA A 26 -34.51 -15.01 -8.87
N GLY A 27 -34.23 -13.87 -9.53
CA GLY A 27 -32.86 -13.47 -9.83
C GLY A 27 -32.00 -13.39 -8.58
N MET A 28 -30.70 -13.28 -8.74
CA MET A 28 -29.73 -13.19 -7.64
C MET A 28 -30.12 -12.10 -6.64
N VAL A 29 -30.17 -12.43 -5.35
CA VAL A 29 -30.49 -11.51 -4.25
C VAL A 29 -29.33 -11.55 -3.25
N ALA A 30 -28.84 -10.36 -2.88
CA ALA A 30 -27.81 -10.20 -1.84
C ALA A 30 -28.44 -9.70 -0.54
N THR A 31 -28.00 -10.25 0.59
CA THR A 31 -28.36 -9.80 1.94
C THR A 31 -27.09 -9.45 2.70
N LEU A 32 -27.07 -8.29 3.37
CA LEU A 32 -25.94 -7.79 4.13
C LEU A 32 -26.30 -7.77 5.63
N THR A 33 -25.48 -8.45 6.45
CA THR A 33 -25.74 -8.63 7.88
C THR A 33 -24.54 -8.14 8.70
N PRO A 34 -24.74 -7.20 9.66
CA PRO A 34 -23.70 -6.76 10.58
C PRO A 34 -23.55 -7.73 11.78
N SER A 35 -22.34 -7.85 12.32
CA SER A 35 -22.07 -8.63 13.54
C SER A 35 -22.61 -7.97 14.82
N LEU A 36 -22.80 -6.66 14.79
CA LEU A 36 -23.38 -5.86 15.86
C LEU A 36 -24.56 -5.06 15.30
N GLN A 37 -25.66 -4.97 16.06
CA GLN A 37 -26.79 -4.14 15.67
C GLN A 37 -26.50 -2.67 15.95
N ALA A 38 -26.99 -1.77 15.09
CA ALA A 38 -26.95 -0.33 15.33
C ALA A 38 -27.86 0.04 16.52
N PRO A 39 -27.54 1.13 17.27
CA PRO A 39 -26.37 1.96 17.11
C PRO A 39 -25.11 1.38 17.77
N VAL A 40 -23.92 1.73 17.23
CA VAL A 40 -22.63 1.49 17.87
C VAL A 40 -21.85 2.81 17.95
N THR A 41 -20.84 2.86 18.83
CA THR A 41 -20.04 4.10 18.98
C THR A 41 -18.92 4.18 17.94
N VAL A 42 -18.48 5.40 17.60
CA VAL A 42 -17.33 5.68 16.73
C VAL A 42 -16.15 4.78 17.07
N GLY A 43 -15.49 4.20 16.06
CA GLY A 43 -14.34 3.32 16.21
C GLY A 43 -14.68 1.89 16.65
N THR A 44 -15.95 1.56 16.84
CA THR A 44 -16.35 0.15 17.07
C THR A 44 -16.25 -0.62 15.77
N SER A 45 -15.53 -1.73 15.80
CA SER A 45 -15.39 -2.62 14.64
C SER A 45 -16.64 -3.46 14.44
N VAL A 46 -17.17 -3.47 13.22
CA VAL A 46 -18.33 -4.25 12.80
C VAL A 46 -17.94 -5.14 11.63
N ASN A 47 -18.14 -6.45 11.79
CA ASN A 47 -17.96 -7.40 10.68
C ASN A 47 -19.26 -7.50 9.90
N TRP A 48 -19.21 -7.18 8.62
CA TRP A 48 -20.31 -7.31 7.68
C TRP A 48 -20.16 -8.60 6.91
N THR A 49 -21.24 -9.38 6.83
CA THR A 49 -21.27 -10.65 6.06
C THR A 49 -22.34 -10.57 4.99
N VAL A 50 -21.99 -10.98 3.78
CA VAL A 50 -22.91 -11.06 2.65
C VAL A 50 -23.33 -12.51 2.43
N SER A 51 -24.61 -12.74 2.25
CA SER A 51 -25.18 -13.98 1.71
C SER A 51 -25.91 -13.70 0.41
N VAL A 52 -25.82 -14.65 -0.53
CA VAL A 52 -26.47 -14.56 -1.85
C VAL A 52 -27.38 -15.77 -2.03
N SER A 53 -28.60 -15.53 -2.54
CA SER A 53 -29.56 -16.57 -2.90
C SER A 53 -30.06 -16.36 -4.33
N GLY A 54 -30.58 -17.41 -4.96
CA GLY A 54 -31.13 -17.37 -6.33
C GLY A 54 -30.08 -17.17 -7.43
N ALA A 55 -28.78 -17.22 -7.11
CA ALA A 55 -27.72 -17.13 -8.12
C ALA A 55 -27.65 -18.40 -8.96
N ALA A 56 -27.35 -18.25 -10.25
CA ALA A 56 -26.93 -19.37 -11.09
C ALA A 56 -25.57 -19.92 -10.64
N ASP A 57 -25.18 -21.11 -11.14
CA ASP A 57 -23.87 -21.69 -10.85
C ASP A 57 -22.74 -20.76 -11.26
N GLY A 58 -21.73 -20.68 -10.41
CA GLY A 58 -20.56 -19.82 -10.62
C GLY A 58 -20.03 -19.20 -9.32
N ALA A 59 -18.81 -18.69 -9.36
CA ALA A 59 -18.23 -17.98 -8.24
C ALA A 59 -18.87 -16.60 -8.08
N ILE A 60 -19.15 -16.22 -6.84
CA ILE A 60 -19.71 -14.90 -6.52
C ILE A 60 -18.59 -14.04 -5.95
N TRP A 61 -18.41 -12.84 -6.51
CA TRP A 61 -17.52 -11.83 -6.02
C TRP A 61 -18.28 -10.65 -5.43
N TYR A 62 -17.67 -10.00 -4.44
CA TYR A 62 -18.29 -8.97 -3.62
C TYR A 62 -17.46 -7.69 -3.65
N ARG A 63 -18.14 -6.54 -3.81
CA ARG A 63 -17.55 -5.21 -3.70
C ARG A 63 -18.24 -4.47 -2.57
N PHE A 64 -17.45 -3.82 -1.71
CA PHE A 64 -17.93 -3.05 -0.56
C PHE A 64 -17.61 -1.58 -0.71
N ARG A 65 -18.60 -0.75 -0.47
CA ARG A 65 -18.49 0.69 -0.40
C ARG A 65 -19.21 1.21 0.82
N ALA A 66 -18.76 2.36 1.37
CA ALA A 66 -19.47 3.05 2.45
C ALA A 66 -19.55 4.53 2.17
N ARG A 67 -20.55 5.19 2.78
CA ARG A 67 -20.64 6.64 2.81
C ARG A 67 -21.31 7.12 4.09
N HIS A 68 -20.98 8.32 4.53
CA HIS A 68 -21.89 9.08 5.38
C HIS A 68 -23.10 9.50 4.54
N VAL A 69 -24.31 9.42 5.09
CA VAL A 69 -25.54 9.79 4.37
C VAL A 69 -25.42 11.22 3.84
N GLY A 70 -25.70 11.39 2.55
CA GLY A 70 -25.57 12.66 1.84
C GLY A 70 -24.18 12.90 1.19
N GLN A 71 -23.21 12.01 1.41
CA GLN A 71 -21.91 12.05 0.73
C GLN A 71 -21.82 11.01 -0.39
N ALA A 72 -20.79 11.11 -1.22
CA ALA A 72 -20.49 10.09 -2.25
C ALA A 72 -20.00 8.80 -1.61
N TYR A 73 -20.30 7.65 -2.22
CA TYR A 73 -19.73 6.38 -1.82
C TYR A 73 -18.21 6.35 -2.03
N GLN A 74 -17.51 5.86 -1.00
CA GLN A 74 -16.10 5.59 -1.04
C GLN A 74 -15.88 4.08 -1.21
N MET A 75 -14.99 3.68 -2.11
CA MET A 75 -14.57 2.31 -2.26
C MET A 75 -13.80 1.88 -1.02
N ILE A 76 -14.09 0.67 -0.51
CA ILE A 76 -13.30 0.02 0.54
C ILE A 76 -12.61 -1.21 -0.03
N ARG A 77 -13.37 -2.08 -0.69
CA ARG A 77 -12.83 -3.24 -1.40
C ARG A 77 -13.55 -3.41 -2.73
N ASP A 78 -12.77 -3.48 -3.81
CA ASP A 78 -13.30 -3.81 -5.13
C ASP A 78 -13.66 -5.30 -5.20
N PHE A 79 -14.26 -5.74 -6.29
CA PHE A 79 -14.73 -7.12 -6.46
C PHE A 79 -13.66 -8.15 -6.13
N SER A 80 -13.97 -9.02 -5.19
CA SER A 80 -13.12 -10.08 -4.66
C SER A 80 -14.00 -11.24 -4.15
N PRO A 81 -13.45 -12.46 -3.97
CA PRO A 81 -14.23 -13.59 -3.44
C PRO A 81 -14.63 -13.44 -1.96
N GLN A 82 -14.03 -12.50 -1.20
CA GLN A 82 -14.33 -12.33 0.22
C GLN A 82 -15.70 -11.71 0.45
N ASN A 83 -16.61 -12.50 1.03
CA ASN A 83 -17.98 -12.08 1.35
C ASN A 83 -18.11 -11.37 2.71
N THR A 84 -17.00 -11.04 3.36
CA THR A 84 -16.98 -10.35 4.66
C THR A 84 -16.14 -9.08 4.58
N LEU A 85 -16.52 -8.07 5.37
CA LEU A 85 -15.78 -6.82 5.54
C LEU A 85 -15.75 -6.42 7.01
N GLU A 86 -14.57 -6.22 7.58
CA GLU A 86 -14.40 -5.49 8.84
C GLU A 86 -14.40 -3.99 8.55
N TRP A 87 -15.33 -3.26 9.17
CA TRP A 87 -15.50 -1.84 8.95
C TRP A 87 -15.78 -1.08 10.25
N THR A 88 -15.39 0.18 10.29
CA THR A 88 -15.75 1.13 11.35
C THR A 88 -15.80 2.54 10.79
N ALA A 89 -16.65 3.40 11.38
CA ALA A 89 -16.50 4.85 11.25
C ALA A 89 -15.55 5.35 12.34
N ALA A 90 -14.38 5.82 11.94
CA ALA A 90 -13.35 6.32 12.86
C ALA A 90 -13.20 7.85 12.84
N ASP A 91 -13.81 8.54 11.87
CA ASP A 91 -13.70 9.99 11.74
C ASP A 91 -14.75 10.74 12.54
N HIS A 92 -16.02 10.35 12.44
CA HIS A 92 -17.12 10.99 13.16
C HIS A 92 -18.36 10.08 13.25
N GLU A 93 -19.30 10.44 14.10
CA GLU A 93 -20.63 9.85 14.24
C GLU A 93 -21.57 10.24 13.11
N GLY A 94 -22.78 9.65 13.11
CA GLY A 94 -23.86 9.92 12.18
C GLY A 94 -24.42 8.67 11.53
N TRP A 95 -25.20 8.87 10.47
CA TRP A 95 -25.79 7.79 9.69
C TRP A 95 -24.89 7.44 8.50
N PHE A 96 -24.57 6.16 8.39
CA PHE A 96 -23.78 5.61 7.31
C PHE A 96 -24.59 4.62 6.49
N GLU A 97 -24.29 4.54 5.22
CA GLU A 97 -24.77 3.48 4.33
C GLU A 97 -23.60 2.59 3.95
N ILE A 98 -23.75 1.30 4.24
CA ILE A 98 -22.81 0.27 3.80
C ILE A 98 -23.47 -0.45 2.62
N GLU A 99 -22.83 -0.40 1.47
CA GLU A 99 -23.31 -1.00 0.22
C GLU A 99 -22.45 -2.22 -0.13
N VAL A 100 -23.10 -3.30 -0.51
CA VAL A 100 -22.48 -4.43 -1.17
C VAL A 100 -23.08 -4.62 -2.56
N SER A 101 -22.20 -4.85 -3.54
CA SER A 101 -22.55 -5.39 -4.86
C SER A 101 -22.01 -6.80 -4.95
N ALA A 102 -22.87 -7.77 -5.28
CA ALA A 102 -22.48 -9.15 -5.59
C ALA A 102 -22.53 -9.35 -7.11
N LYS A 103 -21.56 -10.08 -7.67
CA LYS A 103 -21.43 -10.38 -9.10
C LYS A 103 -21.12 -11.87 -9.26
N ASN A 104 -21.90 -12.59 -10.05
CA ASN A 104 -21.54 -13.91 -10.53
C ASN A 104 -20.50 -13.76 -11.65
N THR A 105 -19.31 -14.32 -11.49
CA THR A 105 -18.19 -14.15 -12.42
C THR A 105 -18.37 -14.93 -13.72
N THR A 106 -19.25 -15.95 -13.73
CA THR A 106 -19.55 -16.79 -14.90
C THR A 106 -20.68 -16.22 -15.73
N THR A 107 -21.79 -15.85 -15.08
CA THR A 107 -23.01 -15.37 -15.78
C THR A 107 -23.09 -13.87 -15.91
N SER A 108 -22.22 -13.13 -15.18
CA SER A 108 -22.27 -11.66 -15.04
C SER A 108 -23.53 -11.12 -14.35
N GLU A 109 -24.38 -11.99 -13.80
CA GLU A 109 -25.53 -11.63 -12.99
C GLU A 109 -25.09 -10.79 -11.78
N ARG A 110 -25.89 -9.80 -11.39
CA ARG A 110 -25.55 -8.87 -10.31
C ARG A 110 -26.71 -8.67 -9.35
N ALA A 111 -26.37 -8.51 -8.07
CA ALA A 111 -27.27 -8.04 -7.04
C ALA A 111 -26.58 -6.94 -6.22
N GLN A 112 -27.36 -6.03 -5.67
CA GLN A 112 -26.87 -4.96 -4.81
C GLN A 112 -27.82 -4.76 -3.65
N THR A 113 -27.27 -4.50 -2.47
CA THR A 113 -28.05 -4.13 -1.29
C THR A 113 -27.29 -3.10 -0.47
N THR A 114 -28.02 -2.34 0.31
CA THR A 114 -27.50 -1.29 1.20
C THR A 114 -28.09 -1.46 2.58
N SER A 115 -27.28 -1.28 3.63
CA SER A 115 -27.71 -1.23 5.02
C SER A 115 -27.47 0.17 5.58
N LEU A 116 -28.49 0.78 6.14
CA LEU A 116 -28.39 2.02 6.90
C LEU A 116 -27.93 1.68 8.32
N TYR A 117 -26.91 2.39 8.84
CA TYR A 117 -26.25 2.05 10.08
C TYR A 117 -25.90 3.30 10.89
N GLU A 118 -26.40 3.36 12.13
CA GLU A 118 -26.18 4.49 13.02
C GLU A 118 -24.91 4.31 13.84
N ILE A 119 -24.05 5.33 13.82
CA ILE A 119 -22.85 5.47 14.65
C ILE A 119 -23.08 6.61 15.62
N THR A 120 -22.89 6.38 16.91
CA THR A 120 -23.05 7.39 17.96
C THR A 120 -21.72 7.92 18.45
N SER A 121 -21.73 9.14 19.00
CA SER A 121 -20.56 9.76 19.61
C SER A 121 -20.10 8.99 20.85
N ARG A 122 -18.78 9.02 21.13
CA ARG A 122 -18.21 8.60 22.42
C ARG A 122 -18.21 9.72 23.45
N ILE A 123 -18.56 10.94 23.05
CA ILE A 123 -18.57 12.10 23.93
C ILE A 123 -19.78 12.08 24.84
N SER A 124 -19.54 12.24 26.13
CA SER A 124 -20.57 12.41 27.15
C SER A 124 -20.25 13.64 28.01
N GLY A 125 -21.22 14.51 28.26
CA GLY A 125 -21.02 15.69 29.08
C GLY A 125 -19.96 16.66 28.56
N ASN A 126 -19.76 16.71 27.25
CA ASN A 126 -18.72 17.55 26.60
C ASN A 126 -17.26 17.25 27.07
N GLN A 127 -16.99 16.02 27.52
CA GLN A 127 -15.69 15.58 27.97
C GLN A 127 -15.04 14.68 26.92
N PRO A 128 -13.71 14.82 26.66
CA PRO A 128 -13.00 13.91 25.78
C PRO A 128 -12.93 12.49 26.37
N ALA A 129 -12.81 11.51 25.49
CA ALA A 129 -12.70 10.09 25.84
C ALA A 129 -11.49 9.46 25.14
N ILE A 130 -10.84 8.49 25.81
CA ILE A 130 -9.79 7.64 25.25
C ILE A 130 -10.19 6.19 25.39
N ASN A 131 -10.08 5.41 24.30
CA ASN A 131 -10.53 4.02 24.24
C ASN A 131 -9.48 3.14 23.55
N PRO A 132 -9.25 1.90 24.04
CA PRO A 132 -8.42 0.94 23.35
C PRO A 132 -9.07 0.54 22.01
N THR A 133 -8.23 0.09 21.08
CA THR A 133 -8.66 -0.56 19.83
C THR A 133 -8.34 -2.06 19.87
N SER A 134 -8.55 -2.77 18.76
CA SER A 134 -8.07 -4.15 18.60
C SER A 134 -6.54 -4.27 18.62
N HIS A 135 -5.81 -3.18 18.34
CA HIS A 135 -4.36 -3.13 18.38
C HIS A 135 -3.88 -2.60 19.74
N PRO A 136 -3.04 -3.33 20.51
CA PRO A 136 -2.68 -2.96 21.89
C PRO A 136 -1.92 -1.62 22.00
N LEU A 137 -1.26 -1.18 20.93
CA LEU A 137 -0.50 0.06 20.87
C LEU A 137 -1.21 1.15 20.04
N VAL A 138 -2.52 1.02 19.80
CA VAL A 138 -3.33 2.04 19.11
C VAL A 138 -4.58 2.33 19.91
N PHE A 139 -4.79 3.61 20.21
CA PHE A 139 -5.96 4.07 20.96
C PHE A 139 -6.78 5.06 20.13
N LEU A 140 -8.08 5.08 20.35
CA LEU A 140 -8.98 6.08 19.77
C LEU A 140 -9.22 7.18 20.80
N TYR A 141 -8.75 8.39 20.51
CA TYR A 141 -9.08 9.60 21.24
C TYR A 141 -10.24 10.30 20.56
N SER A 142 -11.32 10.57 21.31
CA SER A 142 -12.50 11.29 20.87
C SER A 142 -12.57 12.62 21.62
N ALA A 143 -12.58 13.72 20.88
CA ALA A 143 -12.73 15.07 21.42
C ALA A 143 -14.14 15.62 21.14
N PRO A 144 -14.67 16.51 22.01
CA PRO A 144 -15.90 17.23 21.71
C PRO A 144 -15.81 18.00 20.39
N PRO A 145 -16.96 18.32 19.76
CA PRO A 145 -17.00 19.20 18.60
C PRO A 145 -16.32 20.55 18.88
N CYS A 146 -15.71 21.12 17.85
CA CYS A 146 -15.09 22.44 17.94
C CYS A 146 -15.66 23.39 16.86
N GLY A 147 -15.41 24.70 17.05
CA GLY A 147 -16.02 25.74 16.22
C GLY A 147 -15.58 25.67 14.76
N SER A 148 -16.49 25.98 13.86
CA SER A 148 -16.21 26.07 12.42
C SER A 148 -15.07 27.05 12.14
N GLY A 149 -14.18 26.70 11.22
CA GLY A 149 -12.98 27.47 10.89
C GLY A 149 -11.77 27.19 11.81
N SER A 150 -11.98 26.45 12.91
CA SER A 150 -10.89 25.95 13.75
C SER A 150 -10.38 24.59 13.24
N ARG A 151 -9.23 24.17 13.77
CA ARG A 151 -8.68 22.82 13.57
C ARG A 151 -8.16 22.28 14.90
N MET A 152 -8.11 20.96 15.03
CA MET A 152 -7.73 20.28 16.25
C MET A 152 -6.62 19.26 15.97
N GLN A 153 -5.69 19.12 16.91
CA GLN A 153 -4.72 18.02 16.97
C GLN A 153 -4.69 17.44 18.38
N VAL A 154 -4.12 16.27 18.55
CA VAL A 154 -3.90 15.63 19.84
C VAL A 154 -2.40 15.57 20.13
N GLU A 155 -1.98 15.99 21.33
CA GLU A 155 -0.64 15.79 21.86
C GLU A 155 -0.69 14.71 22.95
N PHE A 156 0.22 13.75 22.88
CA PHE A 156 0.39 12.73 23.91
C PHE A 156 1.85 12.62 24.29
N THR A 157 2.07 12.39 25.61
CA THR A 157 3.38 12.41 26.23
C THR A 157 3.68 11.03 26.81
N ALA A 158 4.81 10.46 26.40
CA ALA A 158 5.33 9.20 26.91
C ALA A 158 5.91 9.36 28.33
N PRO A 159 6.14 8.26 29.08
CA PRO A 159 6.66 8.32 30.45
C PRO A 159 7.99 9.07 30.59
N GLU A 160 8.85 8.97 29.57
CA GLU A 160 10.15 9.65 29.53
C GLU A 160 10.07 11.12 29.08
N GLY A 161 8.86 11.66 28.86
CA GLY A 161 8.62 13.05 28.50
C GLY A 161 8.63 13.34 26.99
N THR A 162 8.82 12.35 26.13
CA THR A 162 8.71 12.53 24.67
C THR A 162 7.28 12.86 24.28
N ARG A 163 7.11 13.94 23.51
CA ARG A 163 5.82 14.40 23.02
C ARG A 163 5.63 14.08 21.55
N THR A 164 4.47 13.54 21.23
CA THR A 164 4.05 13.26 19.84
C THR A 164 2.73 13.96 19.56
N ARG A 165 2.57 14.47 18.34
CA ARG A 165 1.36 15.15 17.89
C ARG A 165 0.78 14.45 16.67
N THR A 166 -0.55 14.35 16.65
CA THR A 166 -1.28 13.97 15.43
C THR A 166 -1.28 15.12 14.42
N PRO A 167 -1.56 14.87 13.14
CA PRO A 167 -1.94 15.93 12.22
C PRO A 167 -3.17 16.69 12.71
N PHE A 168 -3.31 17.94 12.27
CA PHE A 168 -4.53 18.70 12.49
C PHE A 168 -5.68 18.13 11.65
N LYS A 169 -6.87 18.03 12.27
CA LYS A 169 -8.16 17.82 11.59
C LYS A 169 -9.00 19.09 11.66
N THR A 170 -9.71 19.40 10.57
CA THR A 170 -10.67 20.52 10.53
C THR A 170 -11.85 20.23 11.47
N CYS A 171 -12.28 21.24 12.21
CA CYS A 171 -13.45 21.17 13.10
C CYS A 171 -14.75 21.24 12.32
N ASP A 172 -15.72 20.39 12.70
CA ASP A 172 -17.12 20.52 12.35
C ASP A 172 -17.93 20.59 13.66
N PRO A 173 -18.70 21.66 13.91
CA PRO A 173 -19.41 21.81 15.18
C PRO A 173 -20.54 20.78 15.39
N ARG A 174 -20.86 19.97 14.38
CA ARG A 174 -21.89 18.94 14.45
C ARG A 174 -21.37 17.60 14.95
N PHE A 175 -20.04 17.35 14.85
CA PHE A 175 -19.45 16.03 15.08
C PHE A 175 -18.27 16.10 16.05
N SER A 176 -18.06 15.02 16.79
CA SER A 176 -16.83 14.80 17.55
C SER A 176 -15.63 14.69 16.61
N VAL A 177 -14.45 15.06 17.10
CA VAL A 177 -13.20 14.94 16.35
C VAL A 177 -12.40 13.76 16.90
N ASN A 178 -12.16 12.75 16.07
CA ASN A 178 -11.59 11.49 16.51
C ASN A 178 -10.21 11.26 15.91
N PHE A 179 -9.28 10.70 16.71
CA PHE A 179 -7.89 10.47 16.32
C PHE A 179 -7.43 9.10 16.78
N TYR A 180 -6.84 8.33 15.88
CA TYR A 180 -6.02 7.20 16.30
C TYR A 180 -4.70 7.71 16.86
N LEU A 181 -4.35 7.29 18.09
CA LEU A 181 -3.06 7.51 18.69
C LEU A 181 -2.19 6.29 18.43
N MET A 182 -1.04 6.48 17.79
CA MET A 182 -0.09 5.44 17.41
C MET A 182 1.35 5.91 17.65
N GLY A 183 2.30 4.98 17.69
CA GLY A 183 3.66 5.27 18.09
C GLY A 183 3.80 5.22 19.61
N LEU A 184 3.14 4.26 20.24
CA LEU A 184 3.06 4.08 21.69
C LEU A 184 3.88 2.87 22.13
N TYR A 185 4.70 3.02 23.20
CA TYR A 185 5.39 1.88 23.81
C TYR A 185 4.41 0.92 24.50
N PRO A 186 4.70 -0.38 24.51
CA PRO A 186 3.88 -1.35 25.23
C PRO A 186 3.95 -1.14 26.75
N ASP A 187 2.90 -1.57 27.47
CA ASP A 187 2.80 -1.54 28.93
C ASP A 187 3.12 -0.20 29.60
N SER A 188 2.87 0.91 28.90
CA SER A 188 3.32 2.24 29.26
C SER A 188 2.17 3.20 29.59
N ASN A 189 2.39 4.09 30.55
CA ASN A 189 1.42 5.13 30.93
C ASN A 189 1.67 6.38 30.09
N TYR A 190 0.60 6.96 29.56
CA TYR A 190 0.61 8.17 28.74
C TYR A 190 -0.32 9.21 29.29
N THR A 191 0.05 10.48 29.11
CA THR A 191 -0.82 11.65 29.28
C THR A 191 -1.20 12.17 27.91
N VAL A 192 -2.47 12.55 27.70
CA VAL A 192 -2.98 13.01 26.41
C VAL A 192 -3.97 14.16 26.57
N HIS A 193 -3.90 15.13 25.68
CA HIS A 193 -4.88 16.20 25.53
C HIS A 193 -5.01 16.61 24.06
N HIS A 194 -6.15 17.25 23.72
CA HIS A 194 -6.28 17.90 22.43
C HIS A 194 -5.94 19.39 22.50
N ILE A 195 -5.54 19.93 21.36
CA ILE A 195 -5.18 21.34 21.18
C ILE A 195 -6.03 21.86 20.02
N ILE A 196 -6.85 22.88 20.30
CA ILE A 196 -7.65 23.58 19.29
C ILE A 196 -6.85 24.80 18.80
N ASP A 197 -6.65 24.89 17.49
CA ASP A 197 -6.16 26.08 16.81
C ASP A 197 -7.37 26.84 16.25
N THR A 198 -7.66 27.98 16.83
CA THR A 198 -8.82 28.81 16.44
C THR A 198 -8.54 29.70 15.23
N GLY A 199 -7.30 29.74 14.74
CA GLY A 199 -6.91 30.57 13.59
C GLY A 199 -6.90 32.07 13.87
N MET A 200 -7.15 32.49 15.12
CA MET A 200 -7.14 33.92 15.48
C MET A 200 -5.71 34.42 15.72
N SER A 201 -5.43 35.65 15.33
CA SER A 201 -4.14 36.29 15.61
C SER A 201 -3.94 36.48 17.12
N GLY A 202 -2.88 35.93 17.70
CA GLY A 202 -2.58 35.90 19.12
C GLY A 202 -2.39 34.49 19.65
N THR A 203 -2.77 34.18 20.84
CA THR A 203 -2.78 32.82 21.40
C THR A 203 -3.93 32.00 20.82
N SER A 204 -3.71 31.42 19.63
CA SER A 204 -4.73 30.62 18.94
C SER A 204 -4.84 29.18 19.45
N LEU A 205 -3.85 28.69 20.20
CA LEU A 205 -3.78 27.31 20.67
C LEU A 205 -4.40 27.17 22.07
N VAL A 206 -5.51 26.41 22.16
CA VAL A 206 -6.24 26.17 23.40
C VAL A 206 -6.15 24.67 23.74
N PRO A 207 -5.34 24.27 24.76
CA PRO A 207 -5.27 22.90 25.22
C PRO A 207 -6.48 22.52 26.08
N SER A 208 -6.92 21.26 25.98
CA SER A 208 -7.88 20.66 26.93
C SER A 208 -7.18 20.21 28.22
N ALA A 209 -7.97 19.75 29.20
CA ALA A 209 -7.43 19.04 30.35
C ALA A 209 -6.79 17.70 29.93
N ASP A 210 -5.79 17.27 30.69
CA ASP A 210 -5.10 16.01 30.47
C ASP A 210 -5.96 14.81 30.86
N LEU A 211 -5.87 13.75 30.03
CA LEU A 211 -6.33 12.40 30.34
C LEU A 211 -5.13 11.47 30.45
N ASN A 212 -5.25 10.43 31.29
CA ASN A 212 -4.23 9.38 31.42
C ASN A 212 -4.77 8.06 30.90
N PHE A 213 -3.92 7.26 30.24
CA PHE A 213 -4.22 5.92 29.82
C PHE A 213 -2.97 5.03 29.84
N ARG A 214 -3.17 3.71 29.80
CA ARG A 214 -2.11 2.72 29.73
C ARG A 214 -2.27 1.87 28.49
N THR A 215 -1.16 1.65 27.78
CA THR A 215 -1.10 0.76 26.61
C THR A 215 -1.10 -0.71 27.02
N GLY A 216 -1.48 -1.58 26.07
CA GLY A 216 -1.41 -3.04 26.24
C GLY A 216 -0.01 -3.59 26.01
N SER A 217 0.14 -4.89 26.31
CA SER A 217 1.37 -5.66 26.08
C SER A 217 1.49 -6.06 24.61
N LEU A 218 2.71 -6.36 24.16
CA LEU A 218 2.95 -6.96 22.85
C LEU A 218 2.37 -8.39 22.82
N SER A 219 1.54 -8.67 21.83
CA SER A 219 0.89 -9.99 21.67
C SER A 219 1.46 -10.81 20.50
N ALA A 220 2.37 -10.23 19.71
CA ALA A 220 2.95 -10.85 18.53
C ALA A 220 4.45 -11.09 18.71
N THR A 221 4.96 -12.18 18.09
CA THR A 221 6.40 -12.36 17.93
C THR A 221 6.88 -11.48 16.80
N LEU A 222 7.69 -10.49 17.13
CA LEU A 222 8.19 -9.48 16.21
C LEU A 222 9.68 -9.68 15.97
N PHE A 223 10.18 -9.26 14.81
CA PHE A 223 11.60 -9.15 14.60
C PHE A 223 12.17 -7.99 15.43
N THR A 224 13.47 -8.04 15.71
CA THR A 224 14.15 -7.03 16.54
C THR A 224 14.96 -6.08 15.68
N GLN A 225 14.99 -4.82 16.09
CA GLN A 225 15.86 -3.79 15.55
C GLN A 225 16.83 -3.37 16.68
N THR A 226 18.11 -3.62 16.46
CA THR A 226 19.16 -3.41 17.47
C THR A 226 20.12 -2.32 17.04
N VAL A 227 20.43 -1.38 17.91
CA VAL A 227 21.38 -0.31 17.64
C VAL A 227 22.79 -0.88 17.59
N VAL A 228 23.45 -0.75 16.44
CA VAL A 228 24.88 -1.08 16.22
C VAL A 228 25.74 0.15 16.49
N LYS A 229 25.31 1.31 15.96
CA LYS A 229 25.94 2.60 16.17
C LYS A 229 24.88 3.62 16.54
N ALA A 230 24.96 4.11 17.78
CA ALA A 230 24.05 5.15 18.25
C ALA A 230 24.38 6.51 17.61
N PRO A 231 23.38 7.36 17.31
CA PRO A 231 23.64 8.69 16.82
C PRO A 231 24.32 9.56 17.90
N ALA A 232 25.31 10.34 17.48
CA ALA A 232 26.04 11.24 18.39
C ALA A 232 25.24 12.48 18.80
N GLN A 233 24.19 12.82 18.05
CA GLN A 233 23.34 14.00 18.26
C GLN A 233 21.85 13.61 18.15
N LYS A 234 20.97 14.47 18.66
CA LYS A 234 19.52 14.28 18.50
C LYS A 234 19.13 14.42 17.03
N ILE A 235 18.50 13.40 16.49
CA ILE A 235 18.09 13.29 15.09
C ILE A 235 16.63 13.73 14.93
N SER A 236 16.28 14.30 13.76
CA SER A 236 14.93 14.82 13.49
C SER A 236 13.89 13.72 13.26
N ASN A 237 14.27 12.63 12.61
CA ASN A 237 13.38 11.52 12.28
C ASN A 237 13.53 10.41 13.31
N GLN A 238 12.62 10.39 14.29
CA GLN A 238 12.72 9.57 15.52
C GLN A 238 12.19 8.14 15.38
N VAL A 239 11.52 7.82 14.27
CA VAL A 239 10.90 6.51 14.03
C VAL A 239 11.59 5.80 12.89
N LEU A 240 11.85 4.50 13.06
CA LEU A 240 12.29 3.58 12.02
C LEU A 240 11.19 2.54 11.81
N LEU A 241 10.50 2.61 10.66
CA LEU A 241 9.55 1.60 10.22
C LEU A 241 10.26 0.60 9.32
N GLY A 242 10.46 -0.63 9.80
CA GLY A 242 10.99 -1.75 9.00
C GLY A 242 9.85 -2.51 8.32
N SER A 243 9.88 -2.54 6.99
CA SER A 243 8.97 -3.35 6.18
C SER A 243 9.62 -4.69 5.85
N ALA A 244 9.39 -5.69 6.70
CA ALA A 244 9.85 -7.06 6.45
C ALA A 244 8.85 -7.82 5.57
N LEU A 245 9.26 -8.96 5.04
CA LEU A 245 8.32 -9.96 4.49
C LEU A 245 7.55 -10.58 5.66
N GLY A 246 6.33 -10.11 5.88
CA GLY A 246 5.49 -10.46 7.02
C GLY A 246 5.09 -9.26 7.86
N ILE A 247 5.09 -9.37 9.19
CA ILE A 247 4.64 -8.30 10.08
C ILE A 247 5.63 -7.14 10.07
N PRO A 248 5.26 -5.93 9.56
CA PRO A 248 6.11 -4.76 9.65
C PRO A 248 6.18 -4.23 11.09
N VAL A 249 7.33 -3.69 11.48
CA VAL A 249 7.57 -3.18 12.84
C VAL A 249 8.12 -1.77 12.80
N ALA A 250 7.55 -0.88 13.59
CA ALA A 250 8.11 0.43 13.85
C ALA A 250 8.73 0.50 15.24
N THR A 251 9.94 1.05 15.29
CA THR A 251 10.68 1.28 16.55
C THR A 251 11.06 2.75 16.69
N ASP A 252 11.40 3.15 17.91
CA ASP A 252 12.26 4.30 18.10
C ASP A 252 13.70 3.98 17.65
N LEU A 253 14.59 4.97 17.69
CA LEU A 253 15.98 4.79 17.28
C LEU A 253 16.85 4.09 18.34
N LYS A 254 16.24 3.58 19.41
CA LYS A 254 16.88 2.72 20.43
C LYS A 254 16.44 1.26 20.28
N GLY A 255 15.57 0.95 19.29
CA GLY A 255 15.02 -0.38 19.04
C GLY A 255 13.77 -0.69 19.86
N GLY A 256 13.23 0.26 20.63
CA GLY A 256 11.97 0.09 21.34
C GLY A 256 10.78 0.03 20.38
N VAL A 257 10.00 -1.06 20.41
CA VAL A 257 8.81 -1.21 19.56
C VAL A 257 7.75 -0.20 19.97
N ILE A 258 7.21 0.53 18.99
CA ILE A 258 6.16 1.53 19.19
C ILE A 258 4.91 1.25 18.33
N TRP A 259 4.98 0.33 17.38
CA TRP A 259 3.86 -0.12 16.56
C TRP A 259 4.27 -1.35 15.73
N TYR A 260 3.29 -2.13 15.30
CA TYR A 260 3.46 -3.19 14.32
C TYR A 260 2.23 -3.29 13.42
N GLY A 261 2.40 -3.76 12.19
CA GLY A 261 1.32 -3.86 11.22
C GLY A 261 0.57 -5.20 11.26
N PRO A 262 -0.42 -5.38 10.38
CA PRO A 262 -1.16 -6.63 10.26
C PRO A 262 -0.30 -7.73 9.63
N SER A 263 -0.61 -9.00 9.97
CA SER A 263 0.09 -10.17 9.43
C SER A 263 -0.41 -10.64 8.06
N ASN A 264 -1.46 -10.03 7.53
CA ASN A 264 -2.09 -10.39 6.25
C ASN A 264 -1.67 -9.47 5.08
N VAL A 265 -0.53 -8.81 5.21
CA VAL A 265 0.19 -8.13 4.13
C VAL A 265 1.56 -8.78 3.97
N THR A 266 2.10 -8.77 2.75
CA THR A 266 3.43 -9.32 2.50
C THR A 266 4.51 -8.33 2.89
N TYR A 267 4.35 -7.06 2.51
CA TYR A 267 5.22 -5.94 2.92
C TYR A 267 4.53 -4.59 2.70
N ILE A 268 4.94 -3.59 3.48
CA ILE A 268 4.56 -2.20 3.26
C ILE A 268 5.41 -1.63 2.14
N THR A 269 4.77 -1.02 1.15
CA THR A 269 5.47 -0.31 0.07
C THR A 269 5.74 1.14 0.42
N ARG A 270 4.74 1.82 1.04
CA ARG A 270 4.85 3.23 1.47
C ARG A 270 3.99 3.53 2.70
N PRO A 271 4.55 4.22 3.70
CA PRO A 271 3.75 4.96 4.68
C PRO A 271 3.14 6.19 4.02
N GLU A 272 1.93 6.56 4.43
CA GLU A 272 1.18 7.70 3.93
C GLU A 272 0.93 8.73 5.04
N PRO A 273 0.77 10.01 4.70
CA PRO A 273 0.37 11.02 5.69
C PRO A 273 -0.92 10.63 6.41
N GLY A 274 -0.98 10.91 7.71
CA GLY A 274 -2.16 10.64 8.53
C GLY A 274 -2.20 9.25 9.16
N GLY A 275 -1.19 8.40 8.96
CA GLY A 275 -1.07 7.10 9.62
C GLY A 275 -1.81 5.98 8.90
N THR A 276 -1.78 6.00 7.59
CA THR A 276 -2.18 4.87 6.74
C THR A 276 -0.98 4.35 5.96
N PHE A 277 -1.08 3.13 5.43
CA PHE A 277 0.04 2.44 4.81
C PHE A 277 -0.43 1.71 3.55
N TRP A 278 0.31 1.86 2.46
CA TRP A 278 0.16 1.00 1.30
C TRP A 278 0.99 -0.27 1.46
N ALA A 279 0.43 -1.39 1.05
CA ALA A 279 1.08 -2.69 1.07
C ALA A 279 0.69 -3.54 -0.14
N VAL A 280 1.55 -4.50 -0.45
CA VAL A 280 1.25 -5.62 -1.33
C VAL A 280 0.91 -6.83 -0.47
N SER A 281 -0.10 -7.58 -0.88
CA SER A 281 -0.47 -8.88 -0.33
C SER A 281 -0.31 -9.92 -1.42
N VAL A 282 0.58 -10.89 -1.21
CA VAL A 282 0.83 -12.01 -2.12
C VAL A 282 0.25 -13.25 -1.49
N GLY A 283 -0.78 -13.82 -2.10
CA GLY A 283 -1.42 -15.06 -1.67
C GLY A 283 -0.96 -16.27 -2.49
N SER A 284 -1.89 -17.18 -2.79
CA SER A 284 -1.58 -18.34 -3.64
C SER A 284 -1.13 -17.88 -5.03
N PRO A 285 0.00 -18.40 -5.56
CA PRO A 285 0.47 -18.05 -6.91
C PRO A 285 -0.57 -18.35 -8.01
N ASP A 286 -1.40 -19.38 -7.84
CA ASP A 286 -2.38 -19.80 -8.83
C ASP A 286 -3.73 -19.07 -8.71
N ASP A 287 -3.85 -18.13 -7.76
CA ASP A 287 -5.07 -17.35 -7.55
C ASP A 287 -4.80 -15.84 -7.68
N PRO A 288 -5.03 -15.23 -8.87
CA PRO A 288 -4.87 -13.80 -9.07
C PRO A 288 -5.76 -12.93 -8.16
N SER A 289 -6.85 -13.48 -7.62
CA SER A 289 -7.70 -12.74 -6.67
C SER A 289 -7.06 -12.59 -5.29
N SER A 290 -6.03 -13.38 -4.99
CA SER A 290 -5.22 -13.29 -3.77
C SER A 290 -3.99 -12.39 -3.91
N GLN A 291 -3.68 -11.91 -5.12
CA GLN A 291 -2.63 -10.93 -5.40
C GLN A 291 -3.23 -9.52 -5.32
N ALA A 292 -2.99 -8.82 -4.22
CA ALA A 292 -3.71 -7.59 -3.94
C ALA A 292 -2.79 -6.42 -3.57
N ILE A 293 -3.26 -5.20 -3.87
CA ILE A 293 -2.76 -3.97 -3.24
C ILE A 293 -3.78 -3.51 -2.23
N ARG A 294 -3.29 -3.11 -1.06
CA ARG A 294 -4.12 -2.71 0.08
C ARG A 294 -3.59 -1.47 0.75
N LYS A 295 -4.50 -0.53 1.01
CA LYS A 295 -4.27 0.56 1.97
C LYS A 295 -4.96 0.19 3.28
N PHE A 296 -4.25 0.29 4.40
CA PHE A 296 -4.79 -0.01 5.71
C PHE A 296 -4.48 1.10 6.72
N ASP A 297 -5.26 1.17 7.80
CA ASP A 297 -5.11 2.15 8.88
C ASP A 297 -4.18 1.66 9.99
N ALA A 298 -3.98 2.50 11.00
CA ALA A 298 -3.16 2.21 12.18
C ALA A 298 -3.52 0.91 12.91
N THR A 299 -4.76 0.44 12.82
CA THR A 299 -5.25 -0.79 13.46
C THR A 299 -5.13 -2.02 12.57
N GLY A 300 -4.67 -1.84 11.32
CA GLY A 300 -4.55 -2.90 10.32
C GLY A 300 -5.82 -3.14 9.49
N ARG A 301 -6.87 -2.32 9.64
CA ARG A 301 -8.11 -2.46 8.85
C ARG A 301 -7.92 -1.95 7.44
N THR A 302 -8.55 -2.65 6.51
CA THR A 302 -8.59 -2.24 5.09
C THR A 302 -9.33 -0.91 4.94
N VAL A 303 -8.64 0.06 4.32
CA VAL A 303 -9.20 1.35 3.90
C VAL A 303 -9.55 1.31 2.41
N LEU A 304 -8.70 0.67 1.60
CA LEU A 304 -8.88 0.53 0.15
C LEU A 304 -8.15 -0.72 -0.35
N GLU A 305 -8.80 -1.52 -1.21
CA GLU A 305 -8.21 -2.77 -1.71
C GLU A 305 -8.72 -3.13 -3.11
N THR A 306 -7.82 -3.59 -3.98
CA THR A 306 -8.15 -4.30 -5.23
C THR A 306 -7.18 -5.46 -5.44
N ASN A 307 -7.47 -6.33 -6.41
CA ASN A 307 -6.67 -7.52 -6.70
C ASN A 307 -6.40 -7.69 -8.20
N ALA A 308 -5.40 -8.50 -8.55
CA ALA A 308 -4.95 -8.69 -9.92
C ALA A 308 -6.05 -9.25 -10.83
N ALA A 309 -6.86 -10.20 -10.35
CA ALA A 309 -7.94 -10.76 -11.16
C ALA A 309 -8.99 -9.69 -11.55
N ARG A 310 -9.34 -8.79 -10.60
CA ARG A 310 -10.25 -7.69 -10.89
C ARG A 310 -9.64 -6.65 -11.84
N VAL A 311 -8.36 -6.39 -11.71
CA VAL A 311 -7.63 -5.47 -12.61
C VAL A 311 -7.54 -6.08 -14.02
N ASN A 312 -7.31 -7.39 -14.14
CA ASN A 312 -7.28 -8.09 -15.40
C ASN A 312 -8.62 -8.02 -16.17
N GLU A 313 -9.78 -8.02 -15.48
CA GLU A 313 -11.06 -7.74 -16.13
C GLU A 313 -11.07 -6.35 -16.81
N GLN A 314 -10.46 -5.35 -16.18
CA GLN A 314 -10.41 -3.99 -16.73
C GLN A 314 -9.40 -3.87 -17.86
N LEU A 315 -8.22 -4.47 -17.70
CA LEU A 315 -7.16 -4.49 -18.72
C LEU A 315 -7.64 -5.21 -19.99
N ALA A 316 -8.27 -6.38 -19.85
CA ALA A 316 -8.84 -7.13 -20.98
C ALA A 316 -9.91 -6.31 -21.71
N ALA A 317 -10.78 -5.58 -21.01
CA ALA A 317 -11.77 -4.69 -21.61
C ALA A 317 -11.14 -3.52 -22.39
N GLN A 318 -9.88 -3.16 -22.08
CA GLN A 318 -9.09 -2.12 -22.76
C GLN A 318 -8.14 -2.70 -23.82
N GLY A 319 -8.16 -4.04 -24.05
CA GLY A 319 -7.25 -4.72 -24.98
C GLY A 319 -5.79 -4.72 -24.52
N ARG A 320 -5.54 -4.63 -23.20
CA ARG A 320 -4.22 -4.63 -22.59
C ARG A 320 -3.84 -6.04 -22.11
N ARG A 321 -2.54 -6.27 -21.92
CA ARG A 321 -1.98 -7.51 -21.36
C ARG A 321 -2.45 -7.69 -19.92
N ASN A 322 -2.71 -8.91 -19.50
CA ASN A 322 -3.01 -9.25 -18.12
C ASN A 322 -1.74 -9.17 -17.26
N ILE A 323 -1.92 -8.81 -16.00
CA ILE A 323 -0.88 -8.90 -14.97
C ILE A 323 -0.96 -10.23 -14.24
N THR A 324 0.16 -10.71 -13.69
CA THR A 324 0.21 -11.93 -12.89
C THR A 324 0.15 -11.64 -11.40
N ALA A 325 0.84 -10.59 -10.95
CA ALA A 325 0.85 -10.13 -9.57
C ALA A 325 1.15 -8.64 -9.48
N PHE A 326 0.80 -8.02 -8.34
CA PHE A 326 1.38 -6.74 -7.93
C PHE A 326 2.67 -6.98 -7.17
N HIS A 327 3.64 -6.09 -7.36
CA HIS A 327 4.91 -6.18 -6.66
C HIS A 327 5.49 -4.78 -6.36
N HIS A 328 6.47 -4.74 -5.46
CA HIS A 328 7.38 -3.65 -5.13
C HIS A 328 6.75 -2.29 -4.82
N GLU A 329 5.91 -1.70 -5.66
CA GLU A 329 5.43 -0.34 -5.44
C GLU A 329 3.92 -0.22 -5.57
N VAL A 330 3.29 0.38 -4.57
CA VAL A 330 1.98 1.05 -4.67
C VAL A 330 2.04 2.33 -3.84
N ARG A 331 1.53 3.42 -4.39
CA ARG A 331 1.57 4.74 -3.77
C ARG A 331 0.44 5.64 -4.24
N THR A 332 0.06 6.59 -3.39
CA THR A 332 -0.84 7.68 -3.78
C THR A 332 -0.05 8.76 -4.52
N LEU A 333 -0.55 9.18 -5.66
CA LEU A 333 0.00 10.30 -6.43
C LEU A 333 -0.66 11.63 -6.01
N PRO A 334 -0.03 12.78 -6.30
CA PRO A 334 -0.70 14.07 -6.23
C PRO A 334 -2.04 14.04 -6.97
N GLY A 335 -3.09 14.63 -6.38
CA GLY A 335 -4.45 14.56 -6.93
C GLY A 335 -5.23 13.29 -6.58
N GLY A 336 -4.66 12.37 -5.78
CA GLY A 336 -5.37 11.22 -5.20
C GLY A 336 -5.48 9.99 -6.11
N ARG A 337 -4.85 9.99 -7.29
CA ARG A 337 -4.67 8.77 -8.09
C ARG A 337 -3.73 7.80 -7.38
N ILE A 338 -3.75 6.54 -7.77
CA ILE A 338 -2.91 5.49 -7.19
C ILE A 338 -2.09 4.88 -8.32
N ALA A 339 -0.78 4.78 -8.13
CA ALA A 339 0.10 4.06 -9.05
C ALA A 339 0.61 2.78 -8.41
N ALA A 340 0.69 1.70 -9.19
CA ALA A 340 1.23 0.41 -8.78
C ALA A 340 2.11 -0.20 -9.87
N LEU A 341 3.06 -1.04 -9.44
CA LEU A 341 3.81 -1.95 -10.32
C LEU A 341 3.18 -3.33 -10.29
N ALA A 342 3.20 -3.99 -11.44
CA ALA A 342 2.71 -5.35 -11.61
C ALA A 342 3.55 -6.11 -12.62
N ASP A 343 3.71 -7.42 -12.43
CA ASP A 343 4.36 -8.31 -13.39
C ASP A 343 3.47 -8.60 -14.59
N VAL A 344 4.05 -8.61 -15.77
CA VAL A 344 3.49 -9.11 -17.02
C VAL A 344 4.43 -10.13 -17.63
N GLU A 345 3.89 -11.09 -18.38
CA GLU A 345 4.71 -12.13 -19.01
C GLU A 345 4.35 -12.35 -20.47
N GLN A 346 5.32 -12.80 -21.25
CA GLN A 346 5.14 -13.12 -22.65
C GLN A 346 6.12 -14.20 -23.13
N ILE A 347 5.62 -15.22 -23.86
CA ILE A 347 6.47 -16.16 -24.58
C ILE A 347 7.02 -15.48 -25.84
N LEU A 348 8.35 -15.42 -25.95
CA LEU A 348 9.06 -14.88 -27.10
C LEU A 348 9.95 -15.97 -27.71
N THR A 349 9.94 -16.10 -29.05
CA THR A 349 10.71 -17.12 -29.76
C THR A 349 11.97 -16.51 -30.35
N ASP A 350 13.13 -17.10 -30.01
CA ASP A 350 14.47 -16.70 -30.50
C ASP A 350 14.87 -15.23 -30.19
N VAL A 351 14.28 -14.63 -29.14
CA VAL A 351 14.60 -13.24 -28.74
C VAL A 351 15.59 -13.21 -27.58
N GLN A 352 15.28 -13.82 -26.44
CA GLN A 352 16.19 -13.84 -25.27
C GLN A 352 16.92 -15.17 -25.08
N GLY A 353 16.78 -16.08 -26.00
CA GLY A 353 17.40 -17.40 -26.03
C GLY A 353 16.85 -18.18 -27.22
N PRO A 354 17.36 -19.39 -27.49
CA PRO A 354 16.87 -20.22 -28.58
C PRO A 354 15.49 -20.83 -28.23
N GLY A 355 14.58 -20.84 -29.20
CA GLY A 355 13.23 -21.36 -29.03
C GLY A 355 12.30 -20.44 -28.22
N PRO A 356 11.15 -20.97 -27.75
CA PRO A 356 10.19 -20.21 -26.95
C PRO A 356 10.74 -20.02 -25.51
N ILE A 357 10.84 -18.76 -25.09
CA ILE A 357 11.31 -18.35 -23.75
C ILE A 357 10.19 -17.51 -23.12
N ASP A 358 9.83 -17.83 -21.91
CA ASP A 358 8.99 -16.96 -21.08
C ASP A 358 9.82 -15.79 -20.54
N VAL A 359 9.30 -14.59 -20.70
CA VAL A 359 9.97 -13.35 -20.28
C VAL A 359 9.01 -12.58 -19.37
N ILE A 360 9.50 -12.22 -18.17
CA ILE A 360 8.77 -11.40 -17.21
C ILE A 360 9.22 -9.95 -17.37
N GLY A 361 8.27 -9.07 -17.64
CA GLY A 361 8.43 -7.63 -17.63
C GLY A 361 7.52 -6.98 -16.59
N ASP A 362 7.39 -5.65 -16.65
CA ASP A 362 6.62 -4.88 -15.69
C ASP A 362 5.52 -4.05 -16.39
N MET A 363 4.44 -3.82 -15.67
CA MET A 363 3.41 -2.84 -16.02
C MET A 363 3.25 -1.82 -14.91
N VAL A 364 3.33 -0.54 -15.25
CA VAL A 364 2.84 0.55 -14.39
C VAL A 364 1.35 0.70 -14.63
N ILE A 365 0.57 0.69 -13.56
CA ILE A 365 -0.88 0.86 -13.62
C ILE A 365 -1.26 2.07 -12.75
N VAL A 366 -2.09 2.97 -13.31
CA VAL A 366 -2.65 4.09 -12.55
C VAL A 366 -4.15 3.92 -12.42
N PHE A 367 -4.63 4.07 -11.19
CA PHE A 367 -6.05 3.98 -10.83
C PHE A 367 -6.58 5.35 -10.42
N ASP A 368 -7.88 5.56 -10.64
CA ASP A 368 -8.63 6.61 -9.96
C ASP A 368 -9.03 6.21 -8.52
N SER A 369 -9.71 7.11 -7.80
CA SER A 369 -10.17 6.87 -6.43
C SER A 369 -11.23 5.76 -6.29
N GLN A 370 -11.82 5.30 -7.41
CA GLN A 370 -12.77 4.20 -7.46
C GLN A 370 -12.12 2.90 -7.96
N LEU A 371 -10.79 2.87 -8.05
CA LEU A 371 -9.98 1.74 -8.52
C LEU A 371 -10.24 1.36 -9.99
N ASN A 372 -10.69 2.32 -10.80
CA ASN A 372 -10.71 2.12 -12.25
C ASN A 372 -9.32 2.35 -12.83
N VAL A 373 -8.88 1.47 -13.74
CA VAL A 373 -7.62 1.64 -14.49
C VAL A 373 -7.79 2.79 -15.48
N VAL A 374 -6.99 3.86 -15.29
CA VAL A 374 -7.08 5.09 -16.10
C VAL A 374 -5.85 5.33 -16.97
N TRP A 375 -4.72 4.66 -16.69
CA TRP A 375 -3.51 4.74 -17.50
C TRP A 375 -2.62 3.52 -17.24
N THR A 376 -1.90 3.06 -18.27
CA THR A 376 -0.96 1.93 -18.18
C THR A 376 0.30 2.19 -19.01
N TRP A 377 1.42 1.62 -18.56
CA TRP A 377 2.67 1.57 -19.30
C TRP A 377 3.26 0.16 -19.15
N ASP A 378 3.58 -0.48 -20.25
CA ASP A 378 4.03 -1.88 -20.31
C ASP A 378 5.45 -1.93 -20.90
N THR A 379 6.39 -2.57 -20.22
CA THR A 379 7.79 -2.66 -20.66
C THR A 379 7.93 -3.31 -22.05
N PHE A 380 7.09 -4.26 -22.41
CA PHE A 380 7.12 -4.89 -23.74
C PHE A 380 6.72 -3.93 -24.88
N ASP A 381 5.98 -2.86 -24.59
CA ASP A 381 5.57 -1.89 -25.60
C ASP A 381 6.63 -0.78 -25.80
N TRP A 382 7.54 -0.55 -24.80
CA TRP A 382 8.39 0.63 -24.74
C TRP A 382 9.88 0.37 -24.64
N LEU A 383 10.29 -0.83 -24.24
CA LEU A 383 11.71 -1.19 -24.08
C LEU A 383 12.13 -2.22 -25.12
N ASP A 384 13.41 -2.22 -25.44
CA ASP A 384 14.01 -3.21 -26.32
C ASP A 384 14.18 -4.55 -25.58
N VAL A 385 13.28 -5.47 -25.81
CA VAL A 385 13.28 -6.79 -25.17
C VAL A 385 14.47 -7.68 -25.62
N THR A 386 15.23 -7.30 -26.65
CA THR A 386 16.47 -8.00 -27.04
C THR A 386 17.61 -7.74 -26.06
N ARG A 387 17.57 -6.62 -25.29
CA ARG A 387 18.48 -6.36 -24.19
C ARG A 387 18.11 -7.26 -23.02
N LYS A 388 18.91 -8.28 -22.78
CA LYS A 388 18.72 -9.22 -21.66
C LYS A 388 18.95 -8.54 -20.31
N ALA A 389 18.49 -9.18 -19.24
CA ALA A 389 18.91 -8.83 -17.88
C ALA A 389 20.43 -8.85 -17.76
N VAL A 390 21.02 -7.87 -17.05
CA VAL A 390 22.48 -7.58 -17.08
C VAL A 390 23.31 -8.76 -16.55
N LEU A 391 22.83 -9.47 -15.55
CA LEU A 391 23.47 -10.68 -15.01
C LEU A 391 22.82 -11.98 -15.50
N GLY A 392 21.84 -11.89 -16.43
CA GLY A 392 21.13 -13.04 -16.98
C GLY A 392 20.15 -13.66 -15.99
N GLU A 393 19.47 -12.84 -15.19
CA GLU A 393 18.56 -13.25 -14.15
C GLU A 393 17.39 -14.05 -14.71
N THR A 394 17.05 -15.11 -14.00
CA THR A 394 15.94 -16.00 -14.32
C THR A 394 15.10 -16.27 -13.07
N CYS A 395 13.83 -16.59 -13.28
CA CYS A 395 12.94 -17.06 -12.25
C CYS A 395 12.55 -18.51 -12.49
N ALA A 396 12.72 -19.37 -11.47
CA ALA A 396 12.10 -20.68 -11.42
C ALA A 396 10.90 -20.64 -10.45
N ARG A 397 9.76 -21.22 -10.82
CA ARG A 397 8.55 -21.22 -9.98
C ARG A 397 8.75 -21.63 -8.53
N VAL A 398 9.76 -22.46 -8.27
CA VAL A 398 10.09 -22.95 -6.94
C VAL A 398 11.04 -22.04 -6.17
N ALA A 399 11.51 -20.94 -6.77
CA ALA A 399 12.59 -20.11 -6.22
C ALA A 399 12.13 -18.82 -5.52
N GLY A 400 10.82 -18.66 -5.29
CA GLY A 400 10.27 -17.50 -4.58
C GLY A 400 10.11 -16.24 -5.43
N CYS A 401 10.04 -16.38 -6.75
CA CYS A 401 9.67 -15.30 -7.67
C CYS A 401 8.20 -14.90 -7.49
N SER A 402 7.84 -13.72 -8.02
CA SER A 402 6.44 -13.35 -8.21
C SER A 402 5.70 -14.41 -9.04
N PRO A 403 4.38 -14.58 -8.87
CA PRO A 403 3.61 -15.52 -9.67
C PRO A 403 3.75 -15.25 -11.17
N TYR A 404 4.01 -16.30 -11.95
CA TYR A 404 3.97 -16.33 -13.41
C TYR A 404 3.47 -17.69 -13.89
N HIS A 405 2.93 -17.79 -15.12
CA HIS A 405 2.05 -18.89 -15.49
C HIS A 405 2.36 -19.54 -16.84
N LEU A 406 3.09 -18.86 -17.75
CA LEU A 406 3.25 -19.32 -19.13
C LEU A 406 4.26 -20.46 -19.26
N ALA A 407 5.31 -20.52 -18.42
CA ALA A 407 6.26 -21.64 -18.40
C ALA A 407 6.69 -21.99 -16.96
N ALA A 408 7.54 -23.03 -16.82
CA ALA A 408 8.11 -23.44 -15.52
C ALA A 408 9.26 -22.53 -15.08
N ASP A 409 10.01 -21.98 -16.04
CA ASP A 409 11.12 -21.06 -15.87
C ASP A 409 10.93 -19.85 -16.77
N ALA A 410 11.32 -18.69 -16.34
CA ALA A 410 11.21 -17.46 -17.09
C ALA A 410 12.50 -16.63 -16.96
N ASN A 411 12.78 -15.79 -17.96
CA ASN A 411 13.78 -14.73 -17.85
C ASN A 411 13.15 -13.55 -17.09
N ASP A 412 13.73 -13.18 -15.96
CA ASP A 412 13.31 -12.03 -15.16
C ASP A 412 13.96 -10.76 -15.73
N TRP A 413 13.32 -10.20 -16.74
CA TRP A 413 13.93 -9.23 -17.65
C TRP A 413 14.14 -7.85 -17.05
N THR A 414 13.11 -7.26 -16.42
CA THR A 414 13.16 -5.86 -15.97
C THR A 414 13.17 -5.72 -14.46
N HIS A 415 12.36 -6.48 -13.75
CA HIS A 415 12.27 -6.48 -12.29
C HIS A 415 12.16 -5.08 -11.69
N GLY A 416 11.09 -4.37 -12.07
CA GLY A 416 10.83 -3.01 -11.58
C GLY A 416 10.67 -2.99 -10.06
N ASN A 417 11.45 -2.17 -9.35
CA ASN A 417 11.43 -2.20 -7.89
C ASN A 417 11.13 -0.85 -7.23
N SER A 418 11.00 0.21 -7.98
CA SER A 418 10.42 1.46 -7.49
C SER A 418 9.81 2.29 -8.61
N LEU A 419 8.83 3.08 -8.23
CA LEU A 419 8.14 4.04 -9.09
C LEU A 419 7.92 5.32 -8.29
N SER A 420 8.39 6.45 -8.77
CA SER A 420 8.13 7.76 -8.16
C SER A 420 7.64 8.76 -9.20
N GLN A 421 6.86 9.75 -8.75
CA GLN A 421 6.44 10.83 -9.63
C GLN A 421 7.42 12.00 -9.50
N THR A 422 7.85 12.55 -10.63
CA THR A 422 8.72 13.73 -10.70
C THR A 422 7.92 15.00 -10.44
N ALA A 423 8.61 16.12 -10.18
CA ALA A 423 7.97 17.41 -9.91
C ALA A 423 7.13 17.92 -11.09
N GLU A 424 7.53 17.60 -12.32
CA GLU A 424 6.82 17.94 -13.55
C GLU A 424 5.69 16.97 -13.91
N GLY A 425 5.45 15.94 -13.08
CA GLY A 425 4.33 15.02 -13.25
C GLY A 425 4.62 13.77 -14.07
N ASN A 426 5.88 13.49 -14.40
CA ASN A 426 6.31 12.27 -15.08
C ASN A 426 6.62 11.14 -14.09
N PHE A 427 6.87 9.92 -14.57
CA PHE A 427 7.34 8.84 -13.72
C PHE A 427 8.85 8.63 -13.83
N LEU A 428 9.47 8.31 -12.70
CA LEU A 428 10.77 7.68 -12.59
C LEU A 428 10.55 6.22 -12.19
N TYR A 429 10.90 5.29 -13.08
CA TYR A 429 10.80 3.85 -12.90
C TYR A 429 12.20 3.25 -12.76
N SER A 430 12.42 2.41 -11.75
CA SER A 430 13.69 1.70 -11.52
C SER A 430 13.58 0.27 -12.04
N SER A 431 14.29 -0.03 -13.13
CA SER A 431 14.45 -1.36 -13.70
C SER A 431 15.73 -1.98 -13.13
N ARG A 432 15.58 -2.85 -12.13
CA ARG A 432 16.68 -3.46 -11.38
C ARG A 432 17.60 -4.28 -12.28
N HIS A 433 17.04 -5.19 -13.08
CA HIS A 433 17.81 -6.12 -13.90
C HIS A 433 18.36 -5.49 -15.18
N GLN A 434 17.99 -4.26 -15.48
CA GLN A 434 18.59 -3.50 -16.56
C GLN A 434 19.68 -2.53 -16.09
N ASP A 435 19.90 -2.39 -14.78
CA ASP A 435 20.77 -1.36 -14.18
C ASP A 435 20.37 0.06 -14.67
N TRP A 436 19.06 0.31 -14.86
CA TRP A 436 18.55 1.55 -15.39
C TRP A 436 17.48 2.19 -14.50
N LEU A 437 17.52 3.53 -14.45
CA LEU A 437 16.40 4.37 -14.09
C LEU A 437 15.82 4.97 -15.35
N ILE A 438 14.51 4.90 -15.51
CA ILE A 438 13.82 5.30 -16.74
C ILE A 438 12.80 6.39 -16.41
N LYS A 439 12.92 7.55 -17.07
CA LYS A 439 11.92 8.62 -16.99
C LYS A 439 10.89 8.42 -18.08
N ILE A 440 9.63 8.33 -17.68
CA ILE A 440 8.49 8.02 -18.54
C ILE A 440 7.58 9.23 -18.62
N ASN A 441 7.17 9.61 -19.83
CA ASN A 441 6.20 10.68 -20.05
C ASN A 441 4.80 10.27 -19.56
N TYR A 442 4.50 10.56 -18.29
CA TYR A 442 3.18 10.38 -17.71
C TYR A 442 2.35 11.67 -17.71
N ASP A 443 3.00 12.83 -17.55
CA ASP A 443 2.41 14.18 -17.55
C ASP A 443 1.07 14.24 -16.78
N ASN A 444 1.08 13.80 -15.52
CA ASN A 444 -0.12 13.74 -14.67
C ASN A 444 -1.30 12.96 -15.29
N GLY A 445 -1.04 12.04 -16.21
CA GLY A 445 -2.01 11.21 -16.91
C GLY A 445 -2.38 11.69 -18.31
N ALA A 446 -1.77 12.77 -18.80
CA ALA A 446 -1.93 13.25 -20.16
C ALA A 446 -0.83 12.72 -21.11
N GLY A 447 0.26 12.19 -20.56
CA GLY A 447 1.42 11.70 -21.31
C GLY A 447 1.13 10.41 -22.09
N ASP A 448 1.84 10.25 -23.19
CA ASP A 448 1.72 9.11 -24.11
C ASP A 448 2.53 7.88 -23.70
N GLY A 449 3.38 7.99 -22.64
CA GLY A 449 4.20 6.90 -22.13
C GLY A 449 5.57 6.76 -22.78
N HIS A 450 5.98 7.62 -23.72
CA HIS A 450 7.31 7.49 -24.30
C HIS A 450 8.42 7.62 -23.25
N VAL A 451 9.52 6.91 -23.47
CA VAL A 451 10.71 7.01 -22.62
C VAL A 451 11.43 8.33 -22.91
N ILE A 452 11.50 9.21 -21.91
CA ILE A 452 12.17 10.51 -22.01
C ILE A 452 13.68 10.32 -21.97
N TRP A 453 14.15 9.45 -21.07
CA TRP A 453 15.55 9.05 -20.94
C TRP A 453 15.73 7.80 -20.07
N ARG A 454 16.93 7.21 -20.21
CA ARG A 454 17.46 6.12 -19.41
C ARG A 454 18.75 6.58 -18.73
N LEU A 455 18.82 6.43 -17.42
CA LEU A 455 20.02 6.71 -16.62
C LEU A 455 20.61 5.40 -16.12
N GLY A 456 21.89 5.17 -16.34
CA GLY A 456 22.61 3.97 -15.95
C GLY A 456 23.66 3.63 -17.01
N LYS A 457 24.41 2.55 -16.79
CA LYS A 457 25.40 2.10 -17.76
C LYS A 457 24.72 1.74 -19.08
N ASP A 458 25.30 2.21 -20.18
CA ASP A 458 24.76 2.02 -21.54
C ASP A 458 23.35 2.70 -21.75
N GLY A 459 23.02 3.67 -20.90
CA GLY A 459 21.85 4.55 -21.05
C GLY A 459 22.17 5.83 -21.83
N ASP A 460 21.39 6.88 -21.56
CA ASP A 460 21.44 8.15 -22.31
C ASP A 460 22.35 9.20 -21.65
N PHE A 461 23.04 8.89 -20.54
CA PHE A 461 23.84 9.83 -19.76
C PHE A 461 25.30 9.42 -19.69
N ASP A 462 26.19 10.41 -19.75
CA ASP A 462 27.57 10.27 -19.31
C ASP A 462 27.69 10.46 -17.80
N PHE A 463 28.63 9.71 -17.17
CA PHE A 463 28.87 9.83 -15.73
C PHE A 463 30.17 10.57 -15.46
N ALA A 464 30.08 11.77 -14.90
CA ALA A 464 31.22 12.63 -14.59
C ALA A 464 31.89 12.22 -13.28
N SER A 465 32.72 11.15 -13.31
CA SER A 465 33.46 10.65 -12.14
C SER A 465 34.78 10.04 -12.55
N SER A 466 35.77 10.07 -11.64
CA SER A 466 37.04 9.34 -11.76
C SER A 466 36.97 7.91 -11.19
N ASP A 467 35.86 7.48 -10.60
CA ASP A 467 35.63 6.11 -10.13
C ASP A 467 35.65 5.15 -11.33
N SER A 468 36.39 4.04 -11.24
CA SER A 468 36.44 3.00 -12.28
C SER A 468 35.10 2.27 -12.46
N TYR A 469 34.22 2.31 -11.45
CA TYR A 469 32.87 1.71 -11.42
C TYR A 469 31.87 2.71 -10.87
N PRO A 470 31.60 3.80 -11.61
CA PRO A 470 30.82 4.93 -11.09
C PRO A 470 29.31 4.63 -11.02
N TRP A 471 28.82 3.80 -11.96
CA TRP A 471 27.40 3.50 -12.08
C TRP A 471 26.89 2.63 -10.93
N PHE A 472 25.66 2.87 -10.55
CA PHE A 472 24.86 1.96 -9.73
C PHE A 472 24.53 0.66 -10.51
N SER A 473 24.17 -0.36 -9.79
CA SER A 473 23.67 -1.62 -10.38
C SER A 473 22.68 -2.31 -9.43
N HIS A 474 21.62 -2.87 -9.99
CA HIS A 474 20.53 -3.52 -9.25
C HIS A 474 19.93 -2.61 -8.16
N GLN A 475 19.92 -1.31 -8.44
CA GLN A 475 19.53 -0.24 -7.53
C GLN A 475 18.10 -0.39 -7.01
N HIS A 476 17.84 0.16 -5.82
CA HIS A 476 16.53 0.21 -5.18
C HIS A 476 16.09 1.63 -4.81
N ASP A 477 14.77 1.82 -4.74
CA ASP A 477 14.07 2.97 -4.17
C ASP A 477 14.56 4.34 -4.65
N ALA A 478 14.75 4.49 -5.97
CA ALA A 478 15.18 5.73 -6.58
C ALA A 478 14.10 6.82 -6.53
N ASN A 479 14.48 8.00 -6.05
CA ASN A 479 13.57 9.14 -5.93
C ASN A 479 14.33 10.45 -6.19
N PHE A 480 13.65 11.46 -6.74
CA PHE A 480 14.17 12.83 -6.73
C PHE A 480 14.01 13.45 -5.33
N GLU A 481 14.97 14.29 -4.93
CA GLU A 481 14.83 15.07 -3.71
C GLU A 481 13.71 16.11 -3.87
N ALA A 482 12.77 16.15 -2.92
CA ALA A 482 11.65 17.10 -2.97
C ALA A 482 12.12 18.58 -2.96
N SER A 483 13.29 18.84 -2.36
CA SER A 483 13.90 20.17 -2.28
C SER A 483 14.71 20.57 -3.53
N ASP A 484 15.11 19.58 -4.34
CA ASP A 484 15.93 19.80 -5.55
C ASP A 484 15.58 18.71 -6.59
N PRO A 485 14.70 19.03 -7.56
CA PRO A 485 14.25 18.06 -8.57
C PRO A 485 15.33 17.65 -9.59
N THR A 486 16.55 18.20 -9.48
CA THR A 486 17.71 17.78 -10.27
C THR A 486 18.59 16.81 -9.53
N ARG A 487 18.31 16.54 -8.22
CA ARG A 487 19.04 15.57 -7.40
C ARG A 487 18.25 14.29 -7.24
N LEU A 488 18.88 13.21 -7.59
CA LEU A 488 18.38 11.85 -7.50
C LEU A 488 19.07 11.10 -6.37
N ILE A 489 18.31 10.51 -5.45
CA ILE A 489 18.80 9.60 -4.42
C ILE A 489 18.40 8.17 -4.77
N LEU A 490 19.31 7.21 -4.52
CA LEU A 490 19.08 5.77 -4.71
C LEU A 490 19.95 4.93 -3.76
N PHE A 491 19.53 3.69 -3.53
CA PHE A 491 20.35 2.65 -2.94
C PHE A 491 20.97 1.80 -4.07
N ASP A 492 22.31 1.72 -4.13
CA ASP A 492 23.07 0.90 -5.08
C ASP A 492 23.44 -0.43 -4.41
N ASP A 493 22.75 -1.52 -4.77
CA ASP A 493 23.12 -2.86 -4.29
C ASP A 493 24.54 -3.23 -4.75
N GLY A 494 24.91 -2.83 -5.98
CA GLY A 494 26.24 -3.04 -6.54
C GLY A 494 26.48 -4.44 -7.09
N ASN A 495 25.43 -5.17 -7.49
CA ASN A 495 25.55 -6.58 -7.89
C ASN A 495 26.45 -6.78 -9.10
N THR A 496 26.31 -5.96 -10.15
CA THR A 496 27.16 -6.03 -11.36
C THR A 496 28.61 -5.69 -11.02
N ARG A 497 28.82 -4.73 -10.11
CA ARG A 497 30.15 -4.39 -9.59
C ARG A 497 30.75 -5.55 -8.78
N ALA A 498 29.94 -6.16 -7.91
CA ALA A 498 30.38 -7.33 -7.12
C ALA A 498 30.69 -8.53 -8.00
N ALA A 499 29.92 -8.81 -9.04
CA ALA A 499 30.18 -9.86 -10.02
C ALA A 499 31.49 -9.63 -10.77
N THR A 500 31.83 -8.38 -11.10
CA THR A 500 33.08 -8.03 -11.82
C THR A 500 34.29 -8.08 -10.90
N LEU A 501 34.20 -7.61 -9.65
CA LEU A 501 35.33 -7.48 -8.72
C LEU A 501 35.49 -8.66 -7.76
N GLY A 502 34.56 -9.63 -7.79
CA GLY A 502 34.45 -10.76 -6.85
C GLY A 502 33.92 -10.39 -5.48
N ARG A 503 33.88 -9.11 -5.14
CA ARG A 503 33.24 -8.53 -3.92
C ARG A 503 33.04 -7.05 -4.11
N SER A 504 32.02 -6.49 -3.44
CA SER A 504 31.78 -5.04 -3.33
C SER A 504 30.85 -4.78 -2.16
N ASN A 505 30.95 -3.61 -1.54
CA ASN A 505 29.92 -3.12 -0.63
C ASN A 505 28.83 -2.43 -1.44
N SER A 506 27.61 -2.39 -0.89
CA SER A 506 26.53 -1.56 -1.39
C SER A 506 26.79 -0.10 -1.07
N ARG A 507 26.19 0.81 -1.83
CA ARG A 507 26.41 2.26 -1.70
C ARG A 507 25.11 3.02 -1.53
N GLY A 508 25.16 4.11 -0.76
CA GLY A 508 24.16 5.16 -0.81
C GLY A 508 24.61 6.22 -1.83
N GLN A 509 23.83 6.46 -2.88
CA GLN A 509 24.20 7.44 -3.91
C GLN A 509 23.23 8.60 -4.01
N VAL A 510 23.78 9.79 -4.24
CA VAL A 510 23.04 10.97 -4.67
C VAL A 510 23.71 11.53 -5.91
N LEU A 511 22.92 11.67 -6.97
CA LEU A 511 23.39 12.12 -8.27
C LEU A 511 22.77 13.48 -8.62
N GLN A 512 23.57 14.43 -9.07
CA GLN A 512 23.13 15.65 -9.73
C GLN A 512 22.95 15.35 -11.21
N LEU A 513 21.76 15.62 -11.77
CA LEU A 513 21.45 15.36 -13.17
C LEU A 513 21.39 16.68 -13.96
N ASP A 514 22.13 16.74 -15.04
CA ASP A 514 21.93 17.70 -16.12
C ASP A 514 21.20 16.98 -17.26
N GLU A 515 19.88 17.07 -17.25
CA GLU A 515 19.05 16.41 -18.27
C GLU A 515 19.23 16.97 -19.67
N THR A 516 19.67 18.24 -19.80
CA THR A 516 19.90 18.90 -21.10
C THR A 516 21.16 18.36 -21.79
N ASN A 517 22.26 18.27 -21.04
CA ASN A 517 23.54 17.79 -21.55
C ASN A 517 23.72 16.27 -21.33
N ARG A 518 22.78 15.61 -20.67
CA ARG A 518 22.85 14.17 -20.34
C ARG A 518 24.08 13.82 -19.52
N ILE A 519 24.34 14.58 -18.46
CA ILE A 519 25.46 14.35 -17.54
C ILE A 519 24.93 14.04 -16.16
N ALA A 520 25.38 12.93 -15.56
CA ALA A 520 25.19 12.57 -14.16
C ALA A 520 26.48 12.81 -13.38
N THR A 521 26.40 13.55 -12.28
CA THR A 521 27.54 13.85 -11.40
C THR A 521 27.26 13.34 -9.99
N PRO A 522 28.13 12.52 -9.36
CA PRO A 522 27.92 12.07 -7.99
C PRO A 522 28.11 13.23 -7.01
N VAL A 523 27.07 13.52 -6.22
CA VAL A 523 27.10 14.43 -5.07
C VAL A 523 27.48 13.67 -3.80
N LEU A 524 26.98 12.44 -3.68
CA LEU A 524 27.31 11.50 -2.63
C LEU A 524 27.51 10.10 -3.25
N ASN A 525 28.56 9.40 -2.79
CA ASN A 525 28.84 8.02 -3.15
C ASN A 525 29.39 7.31 -1.89
N ALA A 526 28.50 7.04 -0.94
CA ALA A 526 28.84 6.53 0.39
C ALA A 526 28.97 4.99 0.37
N ASP A 527 30.14 4.48 0.72
CA ASP A 527 30.35 3.05 1.00
C ASP A 527 29.67 2.70 2.34
N LEU A 528 28.71 1.77 2.32
CA LEU A 528 27.95 1.39 3.51
C LEU A 528 28.61 0.28 4.34
N GLY A 529 29.78 -0.22 3.94
CA GLY A 529 30.53 -1.24 4.68
C GLY A 529 29.93 -2.64 4.66
N VAL A 530 28.77 -2.84 4.03
CA VAL A 530 28.06 -4.11 3.90
C VAL A 530 27.61 -4.32 2.45
N TYR A 531 27.39 -5.58 2.07
CA TYR A 531 26.82 -5.94 0.77
C TYR A 531 25.40 -6.47 0.94
N SER A 532 24.43 -5.77 0.36
CA SER A 532 23.04 -6.24 0.18
C SER A 532 22.90 -6.82 -1.21
N PHE A 533 22.56 -8.08 -1.32
CA PHE A 533 22.39 -8.73 -2.63
C PHE A 533 21.07 -8.35 -3.30
N ALA A 534 20.11 -7.84 -2.55
CA ALA A 534 18.80 -7.38 -2.98
C ALA A 534 18.16 -6.56 -1.86
N LEU A 535 17.07 -5.85 -2.18
CA LEU A 535 16.26 -5.06 -1.25
C LEU A 535 17.01 -3.83 -0.72
N GLY A 536 16.25 -2.81 -0.42
CA GLY A 536 16.82 -1.60 0.14
C GLY A 536 15.95 -0.37 -0.09
N SER A 537 16.32 0.71 0.56
CA SER A 537 15.65 2.01 0.39
C SER A 537 16.60 3.19 0.58
N ALA A 538 16.20 4.34 0.06
CA ALA A 538 16.95 5.57 0.13
C ALA A 538 16.04 6.76 0.41
N GLN A 539 16.39 7.59 1.40
CA GLN A 539 15.62 8.77 1.78
C GLN A 539 16.53 9.95 2.09
N LYS A 540 16.11 11.16 1.64
CA LYS A 540 16.63 12.42 2.16
C LYS A 540 15.93 12.72 3.50
N LEU A 541 16.69 13.01 4.54
CA LEU A 541 16.16 13.36 5.86
C LEU A 541 16.01 14.89 6.02
N ARG A 542 15.14 15.30 6.94
CA ARG A 542 14.82 16.73 7.19
C ARG A 542 16.00 17.56 7.69
N ASP A 543 16.97 16.92 8.34
CA ASP A 543 18.20 17.56 8.83
C ASP A 543 19.30 17.69 7.76
N GLY A 544 19.02 17.24 6.55
CA GLY A 544 19.96 17.28 5.44
C GLY A 544 20.81 16.02 5.26
N ASN A 545 20.75 15.07 6.19
CA ASN A 545 21.36 13.76 6.06
C ASN A 545 20.56 12.84 5.12
N TYR A 546 21.06 11.62 4.96
CA TYR A 546 20.44 10.59 4.15
C TYR A 546 20.22 9.32 4.98
N SER A 547 19.17 8.58 4.70
CA SER A 547 18.95 7.25 5.25
C SER A 547 18.99 6.23 4.13
N PHE A 548 19.83 5.20 4.30
CA PHE A 548 19.94 4.07 3.40
C PHE A 548 19.67 2.78 4.16
N ASP A 549 18.97 1.87 3.51
CA ASP A 549 18.69 0.53 4.03
C ASP A 549 19.36 -0.52 3.14
N ALA A 550 20.30 -1.25 3.68
CA ALA A 550 20.85 -2.46 3.08
C ALA A 550 19.96 -3.64 3.49
N GLY A 551 18.88 -3.88 2.72
CA GLY A 551 17.77 -4.72 3.14
C GLY A 551 18.02 -6.22 3.11
N GLY A 552 18.91 -6.70 2.23
CA GLY A 552 19.22 -8.13 2.05
C GLY A 552 20.67 -8.48 2.31
N VAL A 553 21.09 -8.53 3.57
CA VAL A 553 22.47 -8.88 3.94
C VAL A 553 22.51 -10.31 4.48
N LEU A 554 23.33 -11.15 3.85
CA LEU A 554 23.57 -12.53 4.30
C LEU A 554 24.90 -12.59 5.04
N GLY A 555 24.88 -13.04 6.29
CA GLY A 555 26.06 -13.17 7.13
C GLY A 555 26.04 -14.45 7.98
N PRO A 556 27.11 -14.70 8.77
CA PRO A 556 27.20 -15.89 9.63
C PRO A 556 26.06 -15.99 10.65
N GLY A 557 25.43 -14.85 11.00
CA GLY A 557 24.29 -14.78 11.92
C GLY A 557 22.91 -14.92 11.26
N GLY A 558 22.87 -15.32 9.98
CA GLY A 558 21.65 -15.41 9.18
C GLY A 558 21.29 -14.12 8.44
N PRO A 559 20.09 -14.07 7.81
CA PRO A 559 19.60 -12.90 7.10
C PRO A 559 19.44 -11.69 8.04
N SER A 560 19.78 -10.50 7.54
CA SER A 560 19.67 -9.25 8.29
C SER A 560 19.51 -8.06 7.36
N ALA A 561 19.14 -6.91 7.91
CA ALA A 561 19.14 -5.62 7.24
C ALA A 561 19.84 -4.58 8.11
N PHE A 562 20.38 -3.52 7.48
CA PHE A 562 21.05 -2.43 8.16
C PHE A 562 20.51 -1.09 7.66
N SER A 563 19.80 -0.39 8.54
CA SER A 563 19.34 0.97 8.28
C SER A 563 20.38 1.96 8.81
N MET A 564 20.96 2.76 7.91
CA MET A 564 22.07 3.65 8.20
C MET A 564 21.70 5.10 7.92
N GLU A 565 22.06 6.00 8.84
CA GLU A 565 22.05 7.43 8.56
C GLU A 565 23.45 7.87 8.14
N VAL A 566 23.51 8.61 7.03
CA VAL A 566 24.78 9.04 6.40
C VAL A 566 24.75 10.56 6.20
N ASN A 567 25.84 11.25 6.51
CA ASN A 567 25.98 12.69 6.26
C ASN A 567 26.34 12.99 4.79
N GLY A 568 26.37 14.27 4.42
CA GLY A 568 26.72 14.70 3.08
C GLY A 568 28.20 14.40 2.66
N SER A 569 29.07 13.99 3.60
CA SER A 569 30.44 13.57 3.34
C SER A 569 30.58 12.06 3.14
N GLY A 570 29.51 11.29 3.35
CA GLY A 570 29.53 9.83 3.24
C GLY A 570 29.82 9.09 4.55
N ASP A 571 29.92 9.79 5.69
CA ASP A 571 30.15 9.16 6.99
C ASP A 571 28.86 8.57 7.55
N VAL A 572 28.90 7.32 7.98
CA VAL A 572 27.78 6.68 8.68
C VAL A 572 27.67 7.28 10.10
N LEU A 573 26.58 7.97 10.38
CA LEU A 573 26.30 8.63 11.67
C LEU A 573 25.64 7.70 12.68
N SER A 574 24.72 6.86 12.22
CA SER A 574 24.02 5.86 13.04
C SER A 574 23.71 4.61 12.22
N GLU A 575 23.54 3.49 12.93
CA GLU A 575 23.27 2.20 12.32
C GLU A 575 22.37 1.35 13.21
N ILE A 576 21.30 0.83 12.64
CA ILE A 576 20.36 -0.09 13.29
C ILE A 576 20.27 -1.36 12.46
N ARG A 577 20.48 -2.51 13.11
CA ARG A 577 20.39 -3.82 12.50
C ARG A 577 19.03 -4.47 12.81
N ALA A 578 18.34 -4.94 11.78
CA ALA A 578 17.22 -5.88 11.90
C ALA A 578 17.75 -7.32 11.79
N ASN A 579 17.18 -8.26 12.58
CA ASN A 579 17.52 -9.68 12.53
C ASN A 579 16.74 -10.48 11.46
N VAL A 580 16.20 -9.76 10.48
CA VAL A 580 15.52 -10.26 9.28
C VAL A 580 15.90 -9.38 8.09
N MET A 581 15.66 -9.86 6.87
CA MET A 581 15.71 -8.98 5.70
C MET A 581 14.54 -7.99 5.72
N LEU A 582 14.80 -6.76 5.31
CA LEU A 582 13.78 -5.73 5.14
C LEU A 582 13.61 -5.43 3.65
N TYR A 583 12.36 -5.42 3.20
CA TYR A 583 12.03 -4.94 1.87
C TYR A 583 12.45 -3.46 1.71
N ARG A 584 12.07 -2.64 2.68
CA ARG A 584 12.47 -1.23 2.85
C ARG A 584 12.49 -0.85 4.31
N SER A 585 13.22 0.19 4.67
CA SER A 585 13.05 0.90 5.92
C SER A 585 12.70 2.37 5.66
N PHE A 586 11.89 2.94 6.55
CA PHE A 586 11.43 4.32 6.46
C PHE A 586 11.78 5.07 7.74
N ARG A 587 12.56 6.13 7.61
CA ARG A 587 12.83 7.08 8.68
C ARG A 587 11.75 8.14 8.67
N MET A 588 11.03 8.27 9.78
CA MET A 588 9.86 9.12 9.90
C MET A 588 9.97 10.04 11.11
N THR A 589 9.35 11.22 11.06
CA THR A 589 9.25 12.09 12.25
C THR A 589 8.40 11.42 13.33
N ASN A 590 7.29 10.85 12.92
CA ASN A 590 6.38 9.99 13.68
C ASN A 590 5.56 9.18 12.67
N LEU A 591 4.73 8.27 13.12
CA LEU A 591 3.95 7.39 12.24
C LEU A 591 2.86 8.09 11.41
N TYR A 592 2.56 9.37 11.68
CA TYR A 592 1.62 10.16 10.87
C TYR A 592 2.31 10.97 9.77
N THR A 593 3.63 11.15 9.89
CA THR A 593 4.38 12.09 9.06
C THR A 593 5.57 11.36 8.44
N PRO A 594 5.35 10.67 7.31
CA PRO A 594 6.44 10.14 6.51
C PRO A 594 7.34 11.29 6.02
N ASN A 595 8.56 10.94 5.63
CA ASN A 595 9.54 11.92 5.19
C ASN A 595 9.28 12.33 3.73
#